data_44b2479db35de016d6ad1b0399765f0b
#
_entry.id   44b2479db35de016d6ad1b0399765f0b
#
_cell.length_a   1.000
_cell.length_b   1.000
_cell.length_c   1.000
_cell.angle_alpha   90.00
_cell.angle_beta   90.00
_cell.angle_gamma   90.00
#
_symmetry.space_group_name_H-M   'P 1'
#
loop_
_entity.id
_entity.type
_entity.pdbx_description
1 polymer ?
#
loop_
_entity_poly.entity_id
_entity_poly.type
_entity_poly.pdbx_seq_one_letter_code
_entity_poly.pdbx_strand_id
1 'polypeptide(L)'
;MKRFFILICFVLTTLTIEAVENYPYRSDYLWLTVPDHADWLYKTGEKAKVEVSFCKYGMPQNVEVSYEIGQDMLPATSSGKVMLKNGRAVIDMGTMKKPGFLDLRLKAIVDEKTYEHHVKVGFSPEQLKPYTKNPTDFDAFWQKNLATARKEVKIEKLIVKSEYVEKYSTDEVDCYLLKIKTDQRHCIYGYLTKPKKSGRYPVVLCPPGAGIKTIKAPMNKLYYAKNGFIRLEIEIHGLNPEMTEEQFKEITAAFDYENGYVQNGLDNRDNYYMKHVYTGCVRAIDYLCSLPEWDGQNVFVQGGSQGGALSLITAALDKRVTGCVANHPALSDVAGYAEQGRTGGWPHMNRLNGMLTPEKIQTLQYYDVVNFARRITCPVYLTWGYNDNVCPPTTSYIVWNLITAPKDSLITPINEHWTTEATNYNQMLWLKSQIKN
;
A
#
# COMPACT_ATOMS: atom_id res chain seq x y z
N MET A 1 5.97 -13.44 76.20
CA MET A 1 6.12 -14.09 74.90
C MET A 1 5.30 -13.32 73.87
N LYS A 2 5.95 -12.46 73.08
CA LYS A 2 5.32 -11.70 71.97
C LYS A 2 5.48 -12.49 70.68
N ARG A 3 4.36 -12.91 70.11
CA ARG A 3 4.35 -13.60 68.77
C ARG A 3 4.37 -12.50 67.67
N PHE A 4 5.46 -12.47 66.91
CA PHE A 4 5.56 -11.71 65.66
C PHE A 4 4.82 -12.46 64.56
N PHE A 5 3.77 -11.86 63.98
CA PHE A 5 3.16 -12.27 62.71
C PHE A 5 3.91 -11.57 61.57
N ILE A 6 4.61 -12.38 60.76
CA ILE A 6 5.18 -11.88 59.49
C ILE A 6 4.10 -12.01 58.44
N LEU A 7 3.60 -10.88 57.96
CA LEU A 7 2.69 -10.81 56.84
C LEU A 7 3.52 -10.85 55.58
N ILE A 8 3.53 -12.00 54.83
CA ILE A 8 4.16 -12.12 53.53
C ILE A 8 3.13 -11.60 52.50
N CYS A 9 3.32 -10.36 52.01
CA CYS A 9 2.61 -9.85 50.84
C CYS A 9 3.16 -10.55 49.58
N PHE A 10 2.40 -11.47 49.05
CA PHE A 10 2.62 -11.95 47.67
C PHE A 10 2.19 -10.83 46.72
N VAL A 11 3.15 -10.14 46.14
CA VAL A 11 2.91 -9.29 44.96
C VAL A 11 2.80 -10.24 43.77
N LEU A 12 1.57 -10.55 43.35
CA LEU A 12 1.30 -11.15 42.06
C LEU A 12 1.61 -10.06 40.98
N THR A 13 2.82 -10.07 40.48
CA THR A 13 3.10 -9.45 39.19
C THR A 13 2.42 -10.29 38.13
N THR A 14 1.26 -9.88 37.66
CA THR A 14 0.69 -10.37 36.41
C THR A 14 1.63 -9.93 35.30
N LEU A 15 2.52 -10.82 34.89
CA LEU A 15 3.19 -10.74 33.60
C LEU A 15 2.09 -10.84 32.55
N THR A 16 1.61 -9.73 32.03
CA THR A 16 0.90 -9.68 30.78
C THR A 16 1.91 -10.08 29.70
N ILE A 17 1.92 -11.36 29.35
CA ILE A 17 2.58 -11.80 28.12
C ILE A 17 1.79 -11.14 26.99
N GLU A 18 2.29 -10.02 26.48
CA GLU A 18 1.80 -9.47 25.22
C GLU A 18 1.98 -10.58 24.18
N ALA A 19 0.86 -11.05 23.71
CA ALA A 19 0.84 -12.07 22.70
C ALA A 19 1.49 -11.49 21.43
N VAL A 20 2.59 -12.09 20.97
CA VAL A 20 3.25 -11.72 19.72
C VAL A 20 2.22 -11.79 18.60
N GLU A 21 1.91 -10.64 17.99
CA GLU A 21 1.07 -10.59 16.79
C GLU A 21 1.71 -11.46 15.70
N ASN A 22 0.90 -12.16 14.94
CA ASN A 22 1.33 -13.04 13.84
C ASN A 22 2.15 -14.27 14.22
N TYR A 23 1.96 -14.80 15.42
CA TYR A 23 2.55 -16.10 15.75
C TYR A 23 1.83 -17.21 14.97
N PRO A 24 2.55 -18.00 14.11
CA PRO A 24 1.91 -18.93 13.16
C PRO A 24 1.08 -20.02 13.81
N TYR A 25 1.35 -20.35 15.07
CA TYR A 25 0.67 -21.42 15.82
C TYR A 25 -0.52 -20.96 16.68
N ARG A 26 -0.99 -19.74 16.47
CA ARG A 26 -2.21 -19.23 17.12
C ARG A 26 -3.49 -19.66 16.43
N SER A 27 -3.40 -20.15 15.20
CA SER A 27 -4.54 -20.68 14.48
C SER A 27 -4.77 -22.13 14.82
N ASP A 28 -6.03 -22.53 14.94
CA ASP A 28 -6.43 -23.94 15.09
C ASP A 28 -6.30 -24.73 13.78
N TYR A 29 -6.00 -24.04 12.67
CA TYR A 29 -5.84 -24.66 11.35
C TYR A 29 -4.66 -24.07 10.59
N LEU A 30 -4.20 -24.82 9.61
CA LEU A 30 -3.15 -24.41 8.69
C LEU A 30 -3.45 -24.94 7.28
N TRP A 31 -3.52 -24.03 6.31
CA TRP A 31 -3.45 -24.35 4.90
C TRP A 31 -2.00 -24.22 4.42
N LEU A 32 -1.57 -25.20 3.61
CA LEU A 32 -0.34 -25.11 2.83
C LEU A 32 -0.69 -25.33 1.37
N THR A 33 -0.26 -24.41 0.52
CA THR A 33 -0.43 -24.46 -0.93
C THR A 33 0.94 -24.32 -1.57
N VAL A 34 1.36 -25.33 -2.30
CA VAL A 34 2.69 -25.41 -2.91
C VAL A 34 2.54 -25.63 -4.40
N PRO A 35 2.65 -24.56 -5.22
CA PRO A 35 2.75 -24.71 -6.67
C PRO A 35 3.96 -25.55 -7.07
N ASP A 36 3.86 -26.27 -8.18
CA ASP A 36 4.94 -27.12 -8.69
C ASP A 36 6.12 -26.36 -9.29
N HIS A 37 6.00 -25.03 -9.45
CA HIS A 37 7.12 -24.12 -9.72
C HIS A 37 7.47 -23.30 -8.47
N ALA A 38 8.75 -23.25 -8.12
CA ALA A 38 9.22 -22.60 -6.89
C ALA A 38 8.99 -21.08 -6.84
N ASP A 39 8.95 -20.43 -7.99
CA ASP A 39 8.67 -18.98 -8.14
C ASP A 39 7.18 -18.68 -8.38
N TRP A 40 6.33 -19.71 -8.46
CA TRP A 40 4.90 -19.66 -8.76
C TRP A 40 4.59 -19.07 -10.14
N LEU A 41 5.54 -19.12 -11.08
CA LEU A 41 5.43 -18.55 -12.41
C LEU A 41 5.50 -19.64 -13.48
N TYR A 42 4.69 -19.47 -14.52
CA TYR A 42 4.54 -20.38 -15.66
C TYR A 42 4.57 -19.58 -16.96
N LYS A 43 4.89 -20.23 -18.05
CA LYS A 43 4.68 -19.65 -19.38
C LYS A 43 3.21 -19.78 -19.79
N THR A 44 2.72 -18.85 -20.59
CA THR A 44 1.39 -19.02 -21.24
C THR A 44 1.34 -20.33 -22.02
N GLY A 45 0.27 -21.11 -21.81
CA GLY A 45 0.10 -22.47 -22.38
C GLY A 45 0.65 -23.60 -21.50
N GLU A 46 1.50 -23.33 -20.55
CA GLU A 46 1.99 -24.31 -19.57
C GLU A 46 0.88 -24.64 -18.56
N LYS A 47 0.92 -25.84 -17.96
CA LYS A 47 -0.03 -26.26 -16.94
C LYS A 47 0.54 -26.03 -15.56
N ALA A 48 -0.24 -25.45 -14.67
CA ALA A 48 0.10 -25.26 -13.25
C ALA A 48 -0.60 -26.32 -12.39
N LYS A 49 0.13 -26.86 -11.42
CA LYS A 49 -0.41 -27.74 -10.40
C LYS A 49 -0.07 -27.22 -9.02
N VAL A 50 -0.97 -27.42 -8.08
CA VAL A 50 -0.78 -27.00 -6.69
C VAL A 50 -1.01 -28.20 -5.78
N GLU A 51 -0.02 -28.53 -4.96
CA GLU A 51 -0.24 -29.41 -3.81
C GLU A 51 -0.94 -28.59 -2.72
N VAL A 52 -2.05 -29.11 -2.23
CA VAL A 52 -2.87 -28.51 -1.18
C VAL A 52 -2.83 -29.40 0.04
N SER A 53 -2.53 -28.82 1.19
CA SER A 53 -2.57 -29.52 2.48
C SER A 53 -3.43 -28.73 3.47
N PHE A 54 -4.18 -29.46 4.31
CA PHE A 54 -4.95 -28.90 5.40
C PHE A 54 -4.73 -29.65 6.70
N CYS A 55 -4.34 -28.92 7.74
CA CYS A 55 -4.16 -29.43 9.09
C CYS A 55 -5.07 -28.69 10.06
N LYS A 56 -5.60 -29.40 11.06
CA LYS A 56 -6.31 -28.82 12.20
C LYS A 56 -5.62 -29.29 13.48
N TYR A 57 -5.31 -28.35 14.39
CA TYR A 57 -4.49 -28.59 15.58
C TYR A 57 -3.18 -29.35 15.28
N GLY A 58 -2.55 -29.03 14.12
CA GLY A 58 -1.34 -29.70 13.66
C GLY A 58 -1.53 -31.11 13.08
N MET A 59 -2.75 -31.63 13.05
CA MET A 59 -3.07 -32.96 12.54
C MET A 59 -3.59 -32.89 11.10
N PRO A 60 -3.02 -33.61 10.13
CA PRO A 60 -3.54 -33.72 8.77
C PRO A 60 -5.00 -34.17 8.75
N GLN A 61 -5.82 -33.52 7.93
CA GLN A 61 -7.25 -33.79 7.83
C GLN A 61 -7.58 -34.53 6.53
N ASN A 62 -8.21 -35.70 6.63
CA ASN A 62 -8.83 -36.41 5.50
C ASN A 62 -10.23 -35.83 5.27
N VAL A 63 -10.34 -34.75 4.52
CA VAL A 63 -11.57 -33.99 4.33
C VAL A 63 -11.77 -33.68 2.84
N GLU A 64 -13.03 -33.59 2.42
CA GLU A 64 -13.35 -33.09 1.09
C GLU A 64 -13.13 -31.57 1.05
N VAL A 65 -12.32 -31.14 0.09
CA VAL A 65 -12.09 -29.73 -0.22
C VAL A 65 -12.82 -29.39 -1.50
N SER A 66 -13.72 -28.44 -1.44
CA SER A 66 -14.27 -27.80 -2.64
C SER A 66 -13.33 -26.70 -3.10
N TYR A 67 -13.20 -26.56 -4.41
CA TYR A 67 -12.35 -25.51 -4.99
C TYR A 67 -12.99 -24.86 -6.20
N GLU A 68 -12.57 -23.61 -6.41
CA GLU A 68 -12.90 -22.80 -7.59
C GLU A 68 -11.60 -22.28 -8.20
N ILE A 69 -11.56 -22.24 -9.55
CA ILE A 69 -10.43 -21.67 -10.29
C ILE A 69 -10.97 -20.59 -11.21
N GLY A 70 -10.38 -19.41 -11.15
CA GLY A 70 -10.71 -18.29 -12.01
C GLY A 70 -9.50 -17.41 -12.26
N GLN A 71 -9.64 -16.45 -13.14
CA GLN A 71 -8.63 -15.42 -13.30
C GLN A 71 -8.62 -14.51 -12.07
N ASP A 72 -7.47 -13.98 -11.73
CA ASP A 72 -7.24 -13.02 -10.65
C ASP A 72 -8.35 -11.95 -10.59
N MET A 73 -9.00 -11.81 -9.42
CA MET A 73 -10.11 -10.89 -9.14
C MET A 73 -11.40 -11.08 -9.95
N LEU A 74 -11.51 -12.12 -10.78
CA LEU A 74 -12.68 -12.39 -11.60
C LEU A 74 -13.47 -13.61 -11.11
N PRO A 75 -14.71 -13.81 -11.57
CA PRO A 75 -15.49 -14.99 -11.24
C PRO A 75 -14.77 -16.27 -11.65
N ALA A 76 -15.05 -17.36 -10.94
CA ALA A 76 -14.53 -18.67 -11.26
C ALA A 76 -15.03 -19.15 -12.63
N THR A 77 -14.14 -19.79 -13.38
CA THR A 77 -14.45 -20.41 -14.68
C THR A 77 -14.55 -21.92 -14.58
N SER A 78 -14.05 -22.52 -13.50
CA SER A 78 -14.18 -23.93 -13.18
C SER A 78 -14.25 -24.15 -11.68
N SER A 79 -14.82 -25.28 -11.28
CA SER A 79 -14.92 -25.68 -9.88
C SER A 79 -14.87 -27.20 -9.78
N GLY A 80 -14.54 -27.69 -8.60
CA GLY A 80 -14.48 -29.13 -8.33
C GLY A 80 -14.38 -29.44 -6.86
N LYS A 81 -14.20 -30.72 -6.58
CA LYS A 81 -13.96 -31.24 -5.25
C LYS A 81 -12.83 -32.27 -5.27
N VAL A 82 -12.06 -32.33 -4.22
CA VAL A 82 -11.00 -33.31 -4.03
C VAL A 82 -11.00 -33.80 -2.57
N MET A 83 -10.83 -35.13 -2.40
CA MET A 83 -10.63 -35.70 -1.07
C MET A 83 -9.14 -35.64 -0.72
N LEU A 84 -8.81 -34.97 0.38
CA LEU A 84 -7.45 -35.00 0.91
C LEU A 84 -7.16 -36.38 1.52
N LYS A 85 -6.06 -37.00 1.10
CA LYS A 85 -5.53 -38.25 1.63
C LYS A 85 -4.27 -37.96 2.44
N ASN A 86 -4.23 -38.36 3.71
CA ASN A 86 -3.17 -37.94 4.65
C ASN A 86 -3.00 -36.40 4.68
N GLY A 87 -4.13 -35.69 4.61
CA GLY A 87 -4.19 -34.25 4.62
C GLY A 87 -3.72 -33.55 3.33
N ARG A 88 -3.55 -34.28 2.20
CA ARG A 88 -2.97 -33.72 0.96
C ARG A 88 -3.72 -34.14 -0.29
N ALA A 89 -3.68 -33.26 -1.29
CA ALA A 89 -4.08 -33.55 -2.67
C ALA A 89 -3.36 -32.62 -3.65
N VAL A 90 -3.32 -33.00 -4.93
CA VAL A 90 -2.83 -32.13 -6.00
C VAL A 90 -4.01 -31.70 -6.86
N ILE A 91 -4.11 -30.39 -7.11
CA ILE A 91 -5.13 -29.79 -7.98
C ILE A 91 -4.45 -29.29 -9.24
N ASP A 92 -4.96 -29.70 -10.42
CA ASP A 92 -4.57 -29.13 -11.71
C ASP A 92 -5.34 -27.81 -11.92
N MET A 93 -4.64 -26.69 -11.91
CA MET A 93 -5.21 -25.36 -12.14
C MET A 93 -5.47 -25.07 -13.62
N GLY A 94 -4.99 -25.94 -14.53
CA GLY A 94 -5.05 -25.68 -15.95
C GLY A 94 -3.97 -24.73 -16.43
N THR A 95 -4.31 -23.88 -17.40
CA THR A 95 -3.37 -22.95 -18.04
C THR A 95 -4.04 -21.65 -18.46
N MET A 96 -3.24 -20.64 -18.76
CA MET A 96 -3.70 -19.40 -19.40
C MET A 96 -3.12 -19.26 -20.80
N LYS A 97 -3.96 -18.80 -21.76
CA LYS A 97 -3.54 -18.47 -23.12
C LYS A 97 -3.03 -17.04 -23.29
N LYS A 98 -3.28 -16.19 -22.30
CA LYS A 98 -2.84 -14.79 -22.24
C LYS A 98 -2.12 -14.55 -20.91
N PRO A 99 -1.19 -13.59 -20.84
CA PRO A 99 -0.55 -13.21 -19.58
C PRO A 99 -1.56 -12.84 -18.50
N GLY A 100 -1.29 -13.25 -17.26
CA GLY A 100 -2.18 -13.00 -16.13
C GLY A 100 -1.91 -13.89 -14.95
N PHE A 101 -2.86 -13.94 -14.01
CA PHE A 101 -2.82 -14.82 -12.84
C PHE A 101 -4.07 -15.68 -12.76
N LEU A 102 -3.93 -16.96 -12.39
CA LEU A 102 -5.01 -17.82 -11.95
C LEU A 102 -5.06 -17.83 -10.42
N ASP A 103 -6.26 -17.83 -9.89
CA ASP A 103 -6.59 -17.87 -8.47
C ASP A 103 -7.33 -19.18 -8.16
N LEU A 104 -6.71 -20.04 -7.34
CA LEU A 104 -7.30 -21.25 -6.78
C LEU A 104 -7.85 -20.90 -5.40
N ARG A 105 -9.18 -20.94 -5.25
CA ARG A 105 -9.91 -20.68 -4.00
C ARG A 105 -10.34 -22.01 -3.41
N LEU A 106 -10.05 -22.22 -2.15
CA LEU A 106 -10.23 -23.48 -1.43
C LEU A 106 -11.19 -23.30 -0.27
N LYS A 107 -12.03 -24.31 -0.04
CA LYS A 107 -12.95 -24.36 1.08
C LYS A 107 -13.06 -25.75 1.63
N ALA A 108 -12.82 -25.90 2.93
CA ALA A 108 -13.06 -27.13 3.70
C ALA A 108 -14.08 -26.85 4.81
N ILE A 109 -14.90 -27.87 5.15
CA ILE A 109 -15.80 -27.81 6.29
C ILE A 109 -15.39 -28.92 7.24
N VAL A 110 -15.02 -28.55 8.48
CA VAL A 110 -14.61 -29.47 9.55
C VAL A 110 -15.30 -29.05 10.84
N ASP A 111 -15.99 -29.97 11.50
CA ASP A 111 -16.77 -29.70 12.72
C ASP A 111 -17.69 -28.49 12.56
N GLU A 112 -18.47 -28.47 11.45
CA GLU A 112 -19.43 -27.41 11.09
C GLU A 112 -18.83 -26.02 10.84
N LYS A 113 -17.49 -25.86 10.94
CA LYS A 113 -16.78 -24.63 10.61
C LYS A 113 -16.24 -24.67 9.19
N THR A 114 -16.35 -23.53 8.51
CA THR A 114 -15.79 -23.30 7.20
C THR A 114 -14.38 -22.71 7.32
N TYR A 115 -13.44 -23.30 6.58
CA TYR A 115 -12.06 -22.85 6.46
C TYR A 115 -11.77 -22.53 4.99
N GLU A 116 -11.38 -21.31 4.71
CA GLU A 116 -11.12 -20.82 3.35
C GLU A 116 -9.64 -20.44 3.19
N HIS A 117 -9.16 -20.58 1.97
CA HIS A 117 -7.81 -20.17 1.58
C HIS A 117 -7.77 -19.96 0.08
N HIS A 118 -6.73 -19.27 -0.41
CA HIS A 118 -6.50 -19.17 -1.84
C HIS A 118 -5.01 -19.08 -2.16
N VAL A 119 -4.68 -19.37 -3.41
CA VAL A 119 -3.33 -19.25 -3.93
C VAL A 119 -3.38 -18.82 -5.39
N LYS A 120 -2.57 -17.84 -5.76
CA LYS A 120 -2.46 -17.35 -7.12
C LYS A 120 -1.13 -17.73 -7.75
N VAL A 121 -1.18 -18.12 -9.03
CA VAL A 121 0.00 -18.41 -9.85
C VAL A 121 0.00 -17.55 -11.10
N GLY A 122 1.19 -17.08 -11.51
CA GLY A 122 1.35 -16.17 -12.64
C GLY A 122 1.71 -16.87 -13.95
N PHE A 123 1.16 -16.39 -15.06
CA PHE A 123 1.48 -16.86 -16.42
C PHE A 123 2.06 -15.70 -17.24
N SER A 124 3.35 -15.77 -17.54
CA SER A 124 4.10 -14.74 -18.28
C SER A 124 3.78 -13.30 -17.85
N PRO A 125 3.77 -12.99 -16.54
CA PRO A 125 3.32 -11.68 -16.04
C PRO A 125 4.21 -10.53 -16.52
N GLU A 126 5.44 -10.80 -16.93
CA GLU A 126 6.35 -9.83 -17.54
C GLU A 126 5.83 -9.27 -18.88
N GLN A 127 4.83 -9.93 -19.49
CA GLN A 127 4.21 -9.49 -20.73
C GLN A 127 2.90 -8.73 -20.53
N LEU A 128 2.45 -8.56 -19.28
CA LEU A 128 1.26 -7.79 -18.96
C LEU A 128 1.41 -6.33 -19.39
N LYS A 129 0.36 -5.80 -20.05
CA LYS A 129 0.29 -4.43 -20.56
C LYS A 129 -0.93 -3.73 -19.96
N PRO A 130 -0.90 -2.41 -19.75
CA PRO A 130 -2.05 -1.68 -19.23
C PRO A 130 -3.19 -1.59 -20.25
N TYR A 131 -4.42 -1.57 -19.74
CA TYR A 131 -5.60 -1.12 -20.48
C TYR A 131 -5.61 0.41 -20.61
N THR A 132 -5.25 1.08 -19.53
CA THR A 132 -5.27 2.53 -19.41
C THR A 132 -4.36 3.18 -20.45
N LYS A 133 -4.94 4.04 -21.29
CA LYS A 133 -4.21 4.78 -22.32
C LYS A 133 -3.39 5.91 -21.73
N ASN A 134 -2.35 6.32 -22.45
CA ASN A 134 -1.49 7.45 -22.08
C ASN A 134 -1.87 8.68 -22.91
N PRO A 135 -2.53 9.70 -22.32
CA PRO A 135 -2.93 10.90 -23.05
C PRO A 135 -1.71 11.70 -23.53
N THR A 136 -1.82 12.28 -24.71
CA THR A 136 -0.73 13.09 -25.30
C THR A 136 -0.45 14.37 -24.53
N ASP A 137 -1.46 14.94 -23.86
CA ASP A 137 -1.36 16.16 -23.05
C ASP A 137 -1.17 15.88 -21.54
N PHE A 138 -0.85 14.64 -21.16
CA PHE A 138 -0.68 14.23 -19.75
C PHE A 138 0.32 15.13 -19.00
N ASP A 139 1.50 15.33 -19.59
CA ASP A 139 2.56 16.10 -18.94
C ASP A 139 2.19 17.58 -18.84
N ALA A 140 1.59 18.15 -19.88
CA ALA A 140 1.11 19.53 -19.88
C ALA A 140 0.00 19.74 -18.82
N PHE A 141 -0.91 18.77 -18.68
CA PHE A 141 -1.96 18.82 -17.66
C PHE A 141 -1.37 18.91 -16.25
N TRP A 142 -0.42 18.04 -15.89
CA TRP A 142 0.17 18.03 -14.56
C TRP A 142 1.09 19.22 -14.32
N GLN A 143 1.89 19.64 -15.29
CA GLN A 143 2.73 20.83 -15.19
C GLN A 143 1.90 22.07 -14.92
N LYS A 144 0.77 22.26 -15.63
CA LYS A 144 -0.16 23.36 -15.40
C LYS A 144 -0.73 23.35 -13.98
N ASN A 145 -1.20 22.20 -13.50
CA ASN A 145 -1.80 22.08 -12.17
C ASN A 145 -0.79 22.41 -11.06
N LEU A 146 0.42 21.88 -11.14
CA LEU A 146 1.48 22.15 -10.17
C LEU A 146 1.95 23.60 -10.20
N ALA A 147 2.11 24.19 -11.39
CA ALA A 147 2.47 25.59 -11.53
C ALA A 147 1.39 26.51 -10.92
N THR A 148 0.11 26.18 -11.12
CA THR A 148 -1.02 26.91 -10.52
C THR A 148 -0.95 26.85 -8.99
N ALA A 149 -0.82 25.67 -8.38
CA ALA A 149 -0.72 25.51 -6.94
C ALA A 149 0.47 26.28 -6.34
N ARG A 150 1.64 26.24 -7.00
CA ARG A 150 2.84 26.98 -6.59
C ARG A 150 2.68 28.50 -6.72
N LYS A 151 1.89 28.98 -7.70
CA LYS A 151 1.56 30.39 -7.86
C LYS A 151 0.59 30.86 -6.77
N GLU A 152 -0.41 30.05 -6.46
CA GLU A 152 -1.46 30.36 -5.48
C GLU A 152 -0.92 30.42 -4.04
N VAL A 153 -0.07 29.46 -3.66
CA VAL A 153 0.55 29.38 -2.33
C VAL A 153 2.06 29.35 -2.48
N LYS A 154 2.69 30.46 -2.16
CA LYS A 154 4.15 30.58 -2.16
C LYS A 154 4.76 29.75 -1.02
N ILE A 155 6.03 29.40 -1.16
CA ILE A 155 6.72 28.48 -0.24
C ILE A 155 6.73 28.99 1.21
N GLU A 156 6.91 30.30 1.40
CA GLU A 156 6.89 30.95 2.72
C GLU A 156 5.51 30.94 3.39
N LYS A 157 4.46 30.57 2.65
CA LYS A 157 3.07 30.48 3.12
C LYS A 157 2.54 29.05 3.17
N LEU A 158 3.40 28.06 2.89
CA LEU A 158 3.00 26.65 2.93
C LEU A 158 2.61 26.22 4.34
N ILE A 159 3.39 26.60 5.34
CA ILE A 159 3.12 26.22 6.73
C ILE A 159 2.17 27.23 7.33
N VAL A 160 0.95 26.79 7.62
CA VAL A 160 -0.06 27.57 8.34
C VAL A 160 0.11 27.43 9.85
N LYS A 161 0.53 26.24 10.31
CA LYS A 161 0.74 25.94 11.73
C LYS A 161 1.86 24.90 11.84
N SER A 162 2.71 25.09 12.85
CA SER A 162 3.75 24.14 13.26
C SER A 162 3.77 24.08 14.78
N GLU A 163 3.51 22.92 15.35
CA GLU A 163 3.46 22.68 16.80
C GLU A 163 4.42 21.59 17.19
N TYR A 164 5.26 21.84 18.16
CA TYR A 164 6.10 20.82 18.78
C TYR A 164 5.24 19.84 19.57
N VAL A 165 5.47 18.53 19.36
CA VAL A 165 4.67 17.46 19.96
C VAL A 165 5.55 16.67 20.93
N GLU A 166 5.55 17.10 22.20
CA GLU A 166 6.39 16.51 23.25
C GLU A 166 6.15 15.01 23.42
N LYS A 167 4.87 14.58 23.44
CA LYS A 167 4.50 13.16 23.60
C LYS A 167 5.04 12.22 22.48
N TYR A 168 5.46 12.77 21.35
CA TYR A 168 6.03 12.03 20.23
C TYR A 168 7.51 12.38 19.98
N SER A 169 8.11 13.19 20.83
CA SER A 169 9.53 13.52 20.83
C SER A 169 10.30 12.63 21.80
N THR A 170 11.59 12.44 21.55
CA THR A 170 12.50 11.67 22.42
C THR A 170 13.80 12.44 22.64
N ASP A 171 14.76 11.87 23.34
CA ASP A 171 16.08 12.50 23.51
C ASP A 171 16.85 12.68 22.21
N GLU A 172 16.53 11.87 21.18
CA GLU A 172 17.23 11.86 19.89
C GLU A 172 16.41 12.47 18.74
N VAL A 173 15.06 12.56 18.88
CA VAL A 173 14.14 12.91 17.79
C VAL A 173 13.15 13.99 18.23
N ASP A 174 13.03 15.04 17.43
CA ASP A 174 11.95 16.02 17.51
C ASP A 174 10.77 15.63 16.62
N CYS A 175 9.54 15.86 17.12
CA CYS A 175 8.31 15.69 16.39
C CYS A 175 7.51 16.99 16.33
N TYR A 176 7.03 17.35 15.14
CA TYR A 176 6.18 18.53 14.93
C TYR A 176 4.91 18.13 14.19
N LEU A 177 3.76 18.64 14.65
CA LEU A 177 2.52 18.59 13.89
C LEU A 177 2.44 19.83 12.98
N LEU A 178 2.30 19.58 11.70
CA LEU A 178 2.24 20.62 10.69
C LEU A 178 0.84 20.69 10.07
N LYS A 179 0.37 21.90 9.78
CA LYS A 179 -0.73 22.17 8.86
C LYS A 179 -0.14 22.83 7.62
N ILE A 180 -0.24 22.14 6.48
CA ILE A 180 0.39 22.52 5.22
C ILE A 180 -0.70 22.96 4.24
N LYS A 181 -0.68 24.20 3.78
CA LYS A 181 -1.60 24.71 2.77
C LYS A 181 -1.07 24.38 1.37
N THR A 182 -1.75 23.49 0.67
CA THR A 182 -1.27 22.94 -0.62
C THR A 182 -1.68 23.79 -1.83
N ASP A 183 -2.86 24.41 -1.77
CA ASP A 183 -3.41 25.38 -2.72
C ASP A 183 -4.35 26.36 -1.99
N GLN A 184 -5.12 27.18 -2.69
CA GLN A 184 -6.01 28.16 -2.04
C GLN A 184 -7.11 27.52 -1.19
N ARG A 185 -7.55 26.30 -1.52
CA ARG A 185 -8.71 25.65 -0.91
C ARG A 185 -8.36 24.53 0.05
N HIS A 186 -7.20 23.88 -0.15
CA HIS A 186 -6.87 22.65 0.54
C HIS A 186 -5.68 22.81 1.47
N CYS A 187 -5.78 22.13 2.60
CA CYS A 187 -4.68 21.90 3.54
C CYS A 187 -4.56 20.40 3.78
N ILE A 188 -3.37 19.96 4.15
CA ILE A 188 -3.09 18.63 4.68
C ILE A 188 -2.42 18.79 6.03
N TYR A 189 -2.51 17.76 6.88
CA TYR A 189 -1.72 17.69 8.11
C TYR A 189 -0.64 16.64 7.98
N GLY A 190 0.41 16.78 8.78
CA GLY A 190 1.48 15.79 8.84
C GLY A 190 2.30 15.90 10.11
N TYR A 191 2.89 14.76 10.50
CA TYR A 191 3.92 14.74 11.53
C TYR A 191 5.30 14.75 10.87
N LEU A 192 6.07 15.78 11.18
CA LEU A 192 7.48 15.88 10.81
C LEU A 192 8.33 15.36 11.98
N THR A 193 9.08 14.29 11.74
CA THR A 193 10.07 13.78 12.69
C THR A 193 11.47 14.01 12.15
N LYS A 194 12.37 14.56 12.98
CA LYS A 194 13.75 14.86 12.58
C LYS A 194 14.76 14.59 13.70
N PRO A 195 16.03 14.30 13.39
CA PRO A 195 17.07 14.20 14.41
C PRO A 195 17.18 15.52 15.20
N LYS A 196 17.35 15.43 16.52
CA LYS A 196 17.69 16.59 17.36
C LYS A 196 19.10 17.10 17.12
N LYS A 197 20.01 16.19 16.74
CA LYS A 197 21.38 16.56 16.40
C LYS A 197 21.40 17.52 15.23
N SER A 198 22.13 18.63 15.36
CA SER A 198 22.33 19.56 14.25
C SER A 198 23.04 18.87 13.07
N GLY A 199 22.58 19.14 11.85
CA GLY A 199 23.14 18.54 10.66
C GLY A 199 22.28 18.80 9.44
N ARG A 200 22.71 18.22 8.30
CA ARG A 200 21.93 18.16 7.06
C ARG A 200 21.56 16.72 6.78
N TYR A 201 20.31 16.50 6.39
CA TYR A 201 19.71 15.17 6.33
C TYR A 201 18.93 14.98 5.05
N PRO A 202 18.90 13.76 4.48
CA PRO A 202 17.95 13.38 3.46
C PRO A 202 16.53 13.51 4.00
N VAL A 203 15.59 13.85 3.12
CA VAL A 203 14.17 13.95 3.47
C VAL A 203 13.37 12.79 2.87
N VAL A 204 12.32 12.34 3.57
CA VAL A 204 11.40 11.33 3.08
C VAL A 204 9.96 11.73 3.34
N LEU A 205 9.15 11.73 2.28
CA LEU A 205 7.70 11.90 2.35
C LEU A 205 7.02 10.53 2.45
N CYS A 206 6.07 10.39 3.36
CA CYS A 206 5.30 9.17 3.57
C CYS A 206 3.79 9.46 3.46
N PRO A 207 3.20 9.31 2.26
CA PRO A 207 1.76 9.45 2.05
C PRO A 207 0.99 8.24 2.60
N PRO A 208 -0.31 8.42 2.95
CA PRO A 208 -1.11 7.41 3.64
C PRO A 208 -1.67 6.33 2.70
N GLY A 209 -1.97 5.17 3.26
CA GLY A 209 -2.88 4.20 2.64
C GLY A 209 -4.30 4.75 2.52
N ALA A 210 -5.20 4.02 1.83
CA ALA A 210 -6.57 4.44 1.61
C ALA A 210 -7.40 4.55 2.89
N GLY A 211 -8.53 5.25 2.78
CA GLY A 211 -9.50 5.49 3.84
C GLY A 211 -9.44 6.90 4.41
N ILE A 212 -10.58 7.36 4.92
CA ILE A 212 -10.69 8.62 5.65
C ILE A 212 -10.23 8.37 7.08
N LYS A 213 -9.01 8.76 7.36
CA LYS A 213 -8.33 8.51 8.63
C LYS A 213 -7.31 9.57 8.95
N THR A 214 -7.02 9.71 10.22
CA THR A 214 -5.91 10.54 10.71
C THR A 214 -4.64 9.70 10.88
N ILE A 215 -3.50 10.39 11.04
CA ILE A 215 -2.23 9.74 11.37
C ILE A 215 -2.28 9.26 12.82
N LYS A 216 -2.08 7.97 13.03
CA LYS A 216 -1.98 7.35 14.36
C LYS A 216 -0.54 6.89 14.61
N ALA A 217 -0.07 7.06 15.84
CA ALA A 217 1.20 6.53 16.33
C ALA A 217 2.44 6.83 15.44
N PRO A 218 2.80 8.11 15.21
CA PRO A 218 4.03 8.47 14.50
C PRO A 218 5.28 7.88 15.16
N MET A 219 5.19 7.51 16.45
CA MET A 219 6.24 6.84 17.21
C MET A 219 6.74 5.53 16.58
N ASN A 220 5.87 4.79 15.89
CA ASN A 220 6.22 3.51 15.28
C ASN A 220 7.24 3.64 14.14
N LYS A 221 7.52 4.85 13.67
CA LYS A 221 8.43 5.14 12.55
C LYS A 221 9.58 6.06 12.90
N LEU A 222 9.87 6.28 14.20
CA LEU A 222 10.99 7.11 14.64
C LEU A 222 12.37 6.58 14.22
N TYR A 223 12.44 5.30 13.85
CA TYR A 223 13.67 4.71 13.33
C TYR A 223 14.20 5.42 12.08
N TYR A 224 13.36 6.11 11.30
CA TYR A 224 13.84 6.96 10.20
C TYR A 224 14.72 8.10 10.72
N ALA A 225 14.22 8.89 11.68
CA ALA A 225 14.97 10.00 12.26
C ALA A 225 16.21 9.52 13.03
N LYS A 226 16.11 8.40 13.75
CA LYS A 226 17.27 7.75 14.40
C LYS A 226 18.34 7.28 13.41
N ASN A 227 17.96 7.02 12.16
CA ASN A 227 18.89 6.68 11.06
C ASN A 227 19.28 7.89 10.20
N GLY A 228 19.00 9.11 10.64
CA GLY A 228 19.46 10.33 10.01
C GLY A 228 18.59 10.80 8.84
N PHE A 229 17.28 10.57 8.88
CA PHE A 229 16.30 11.12 7.94
C PHE A 229 15.42 12.18 8.59
N ILE A 230 14.99 13.16 7.82
CA ILE A 230 13.82 13.98 8.15
C ILE A 230 12.63 13.32 7.46
N ARG A 231 11.63 12.87 8.24
CA ARG A 231 10.46 12.15 7.74
C ARG A 231 9.20 12.97 7.94
N LEU A 232 8.42 13.16 6.87
CA LEU A 232 7.11 13.76 6.91
C LEU A 232 6.04 12.72 6.56
N GLU A 233 5.26 12.30 7.53
CA GLU A 233 4.06 11.48 7.33
C GLU A 233 2.86 12.38 7.21
N ILE A 234 2.08 12.25 6.15
CA ILE A 234 0.94 13.12 5.88
C ILE A 234 -0.39 12.34 5.88
N GLU A 235 -1.48 13.04 6.18
CA GLU A 235 -2.83 12.71 5.76
C GLU A 235 -3.21 13.56 4.53
N ILE A 236 -4.31 13.26 3.85
CA ILE A 236 -4.65 13.85 2.56
C ILE A 236 -6.05 14.49 2.49
N HIS A 237 -6.78 14.50 3.61
CA HIS A 237 -8.17 14.94 3.69
C HIS A 237 -8.34 16.27 4.45
N GLY A 238 -7.26 16.84 4.98
CA GLY A 238 -7.29 18.05 5.82
C GLY A 238 -7.77 17.78 7.24
N LEU A 239 -7.62 16.55 7.73
CA LEU A 239 -8.07 16.12 9.06
C LEU A 239 -6.94 16.30 10.09
N ASN A 240 -7.18 17.12 11.11
CA ASN A 240 -6.23 17.30 12.19
C ASN A 240 -6.07 15.99 12.99
N PRO A 241 -4.86 15.39 13.09
CA PRO A 241 -4.65 14.15 13.85
C PRO A 241 -4.95 14.26 15.36
N GLU A 242 -4.98 15.47 15.92
CA GLU A 242 -5.26 15.72 17.32
C GLU A 242 -6.74 16.01 17.62
N MET A 243 -7.64 15.86 16.63
CA MET A 243 -9.09 15.99 16.86
C MET A 243 -9.61 14.87 17.77
N THR A 244 -10.70 15.14 18.50
CA THR A 244 -11.37 14.12 19.29
C THR A 244 -12.08 13.10 18.41
N GLU A 245 -12.43 11.94 18.98
CA GLU A 245 -13.20 10.93 18.26
C GLU A 245 -14.57 11.43 17.83
N GLU A 246 -15.22 12.29 18.65
CA GLU A 246 -16.50 12.92 18.33
C GLU A 246 -16.34 13.83 17.10
N GLN A 247 -15.36 14.74 17.14
CA GLN A 247 -15.05 15.62 15.99
C GLN A 247 -14.75 14.83 14.72
N PHE A 248 -13.99 13.74 14.84
CA PHE A 248 -13.69 12.87 13.71
C PHE A 248 -14.97 12.24 13.13
N LYS A 249 -15.85 11.70 13.99
CA LYS A 249 -17.12 11.11 13.59
C LYS A 249 -18.05 12.13 12.91
N GLU A 250 -18.17 13.35 13.48
CA GLU A 250 -19.00 14.42 12.89
C GLU A 250 -18.51 14.81 11.50
N ILE A 251 -17.19 15.00 11.32
CA ILE A 251 -16.61 15.36 10.03
C ILE A 251 -16.76 14.23 9.02
N THR A 252 -16.45 13.00 9.41
CA THR A 252 -16.49 11.85 8.50
C THR A 252 -17.92 11.42 8.14
N ALA A 253 -18.91 11.75 8.96
CA ALA A 253 -20.33 11.56 8.63
C ALA A 253 -20.77 12.37 7.39
N ALA A 254 -20.03 13.44 7.03
CA ALA A 254 -20.25 14.19 5.80
C ALA A 254 -19.73 13.47 4.54
N PHE A 255 -18.94 12.41 4.69
CA PHE A 255 -18.51 11.56 3.59
C PHE A 255 -19.45 10.36 3.49
N ASP A 256 -19.87 10.00 2.29
CA ASP A 256 -20.84 8.92 2.08
C ASP A 256 -20.34 7.58 2.62
N TYR A 257 -19.05 7.31 2.46
CA TYR A 257 -18.38 6.11 2.97
C TYR A 257 -16.86 6.23 2.89
N GLU A 258 -16.16 5.34 3.58
CA GLU A 258 -14.72 5.40 3.82
C GLU A 258 -13.85 5.65 2.58
N ASN A 259 -14.19 5.04 1.45
CA ASN A 259 -13.44 5.16 0.20
C ASN A 259 -14.17 5.97 -0.90
N GLY A 260 -15.28 6.62 -0.59
CA GLY A 260 -16.10 7.39 -1.55
C GLY A 260 -15.36 8.54 -2.23
N TYR A 261 -14.37 9.11 -1.57
CA TYR A 261 -13.56 10.20 -2.12
C TYR A 261 -12.85 9.85 -3.45
N VAL A 262 -12.51 8.57 -3.68
CA VAL A 262 -11.88 8.13 -4.94
C VAL A 262 -12.83 8.15 -6.14
N GLN A 263 -14.11 8.46 -5.94
CA GLN A 263 -15.13 8.59 -6.97
C GLN A 263 -15.58 10.05 -7.13
N ASN A 264 -15.23 10.89 -6.17
CA ASN A 264 -15.69 12.27 -6.11
C ASN A 264 -15.10 13.10 -7.26
N GLY A 265 -15.98 13.61 -8.14
CA GLY A 265 -15.61 14.40 -9.31
C GLY A 265 -14.97 13.60 -10.45
N LEU A 266 -15.03 12.27 -10.44
CA LEU A 266 -14.39 11.39 -11.42
C LEU A 266 -14.88 11.59 -12.86
N ASP A 267 -16.04 12.21 -13.07
CA ASP A 267 -16.56 12.53 -14.41
C ASP A 267 -15.77 13.62 -15.14
N ASN A 268 -14.92 14.36 -14.42
CA ASN A 268 -14.15 15.46 -14.98
C ASN A 268 -12.74 15.54 -14.39
N ARG A 269 -11.72 15.43 -15.26
CA ARG A 269 -10.30 15.45 -14.84
C ARG A 269 -9.89 16.70 -14.06
N ASP A 270 -10.54 17.84 -14.29
CA ASP A 270 -10.21 19.09 -13.60
C ASP A 270 -10.85 19.20 -12.21
N ASN A 271 -11.90 18.40 -11.94
CA ASN A 271 -12.66 18.40 -10.68
C ASN A 271 -12.43 17.16 -9.83
N TYR A 272 -11.72 16.16 -10.35
CA TYR A 272 -11.50 14.90 -9.64
C TYR A 272 -10.74 15.12 -8.33
N TYR A 273 -11.27 14.54 -7.24
CA TYR A 273 -10.74 14.68 -5.89
C TYR A 273 -9.23 14.41 -5.81
N MET A 274 -8.75 13.38 -6.49
CA MET A 274 -7.33 13.00 -6.44
C MET A 274 -6.39 14.07 -7.02
N LYS A 275 -6.89 15.08 -7.72
CA LYS A 275 -6.05 16.18 -8.23
C LYS A 275 -5.37 16.95 -7.09
N HIS A 276 -6.12 17.36 -6.07
CA HIS A 276 -5.53 18.07 -4.93
C HIS A 276 -4.68 17.16 -4.06
N VAL A 277 -5.00 15.83 -3.98
CA VAL A 277 -4.20 14.85 -3.26
C VAL A 277 -2.80 14.74 -3.88
N TYR A 278 -2.72 14.54 -5.21
CA TYR A 278 -1.42 14.42 -5.89
C TYR A 278 -0.63 15.74 -5.84
N THR A 279 -1.31 16.86 -6.04
CA THR A 279 -0.73 18.19 -5.86
C THR A 279 -0.21 18.37 -4.43
N GLY A 280 -0.98 17.92 -3.43
CA GLY A 280 -0.62 17.98 -2.01
C GLY A 280 0.67 17.25 -1.69
N CYS A 281 0.87 16.05 -2.25
CA CYS A 281 2.12 15.30 -2.09
C CYS A 281 3.32 16.07 -2.65
N VAL A 282 3.19 16.66 -3.85
CA VAL A 282 4.28 17.48 -4.44
C VAL A 282 4.53 18.74 -3.62
N ARG A 283 3.48 19.39 -3.07
CA ARG A 283 3.64 20.55 -2.19
C ARG A 283 4.31 20.19 -0.86
N ALA A 284 4.09 19.00 -0.35
CA ALA A 284 4.83 18.48 0.80
C ALA A 284 6.33 18.30 0.50
N ILE A 285 6.69 17.87 -0.73
CA ILE A 285 8.10 17.86 -1.18
C ILE A 285 8.64 19.30 -1.28
N ASP A 286 7.86 20.26 -1.78
CA ASP A 286 8.29 21.68 -1.81
C ASP A 286 8.66 22.17 -0.41
N TYR A 287 7.87 21.82 0.62
CA TYR A 287 8.18 22.15 2.01
C TYR A 287 9.45 21.44 2.50
N LEU A 288 9.56 20.12 2.32
CA LEU A 288 10.74 19.37 2.76
C LEU A 288 12.04 19.92 2.16
N CYS A 289 12.02 20.29 0.89
CA CYS A 289 13.15 20.91 0.20
C CYS A 289 13.41 22.39 0.63
N SER A 290 12.53 23.00 1.41
CA SER A 290 12.76 24.35 1.95
C SER A 290 13.37 24.34 3.35
N LEU A 291 13.48 23.17 3.98
CA LEU A 291 14.06 23.06 5.32
C LEU A 291 15.56 23.37 5.30
N PRO A 292 16.06 24.18 6.25
CA PRO A 292 17.49 24.48 6.34
C PRO A 292 18.32 23.22 6.67
N GLU A 293 17.70 22.22 7.29
CA GLU A 293 18.33 20.94 7.61
C GLU A 293 18.30 19.92 6.47
N TRP A 294 17.65 20.20 5.34
CA TRP A 294 17.74 19.34 4.17
C TRP A 294 19.16 19.36 3.58
N ASP A 295 19.65 18.19 3.15
CA ASP A 295 21.01 18.06 2.62
C ASP A 295 21.21 18.67 1.22
N GLY A 296 20.12 19.13 0.59
CA GLY A 296 20.13 19.82 -0.69
C GLY A 296 20.03 18.90 -1.90
N GLN A 297 20.04 17.58 -1.72
CA GLN A 297 20.05 16.65 -2.86
C GLN A 297 19.22 15.36 -2.69
N ASN A 298 19.05 14.83 -1.48
CA ASN A 298 18.41 13.54 -1.29
C ASN A 298 16.93 13.71 -0.86
N VAL A 299 16.04 13.33 -1.73
CA VAL A 299 14.59 13.39 -1.53
C VAL A 299 13.99 12.02 -1.83
N PHE A 300 13.34 11.44 -0.86
CA PHE A 300 12.74 10.12 -0.97
C PHE A 300 11.23 10.15 -0.77
N VAL A 301 10.55 9.13 -1.30
CA VAL A 301 9.13 8.89 -1.06
C VAL A 301 8.89 7.42 -0.74
N GLN A 302 8.02 7.14 0.24
CA GLN A 302 7.70 5.76 0.63
C GLN A 302 6.25 5.62 1.07
N GLY A 303 5.57 4.59 0.61
CA GLY A 303 4.23 4.26 1.07
C GLY A 303 3.75 2.88 0.66
N GLY A 304 2.60 2.46 1.23
CA GLY A 304 1.94 1.22 0.89
C GLY A 304 0.50 1.45 0.41
N SER A 305 -0.01 0.56 -0.45
CA SER A 305 -1.35 0.64 -0.99
C SER A 305 -1.58 1.96 -1.75
N GLN A 306 -2.58 2.76 -1.39
CA GLN A 306 -2.72 4.12 -1.92
C GLN A 306 -1.45 4.95 -1.67
N GLY A 307 -0.79 4.81 -0.51
CA GLY A 307 0.48 5.49 -0.24
C GLY A 307 1.59 5.04 -1.19
N GLY A 308 1.61 3.78 -1.61
CA GLY A 308 2.50 3.26 -2.65
C GLY A 308 2.24 3.90 -4.00
N ALA A 309 0.95 4.03 -4.38
CA ALA A 309 0.53 4.76 -5.56
C ALA A 309 0.98 6.23 -5.51
N LEU A 310 0.69 6.92 -4.40
CA LEU A 310 1.07 8.33 -4.20
C LEU A 310 2.59 8.52 -4.22
N SER A 311 3.36 7.53 -3.75
CA SER A 311 4.82 7.57 -3.83
C SER A 311 5.32 7.52 -5.27
N LEU A 312 4.81 6.59 -6.08
CA LEU A 312 5.15 6.49 -7.51
C LEU A 312 4.72 7.75 -8.29
N ILE A 313 3.52 8.26 -8.00
CA ILE A 313 2.99 9.48 -8.60
C ILE A 313 3.87 10.68 -8.26
N THR A 314 4.24 10.84 -6.99
CA THR A 314 5.12 11.94 -6.55
C THR A 314 6.49 11.86 -7.21
N ALA A 315 7.09 10.65 -7.28
CA ALA A 315 8.38 10.44 -7.96
C ALA A 315 8.34 10.75 -9.46
N ALA A 316 7.19 10.54 -10.11
CA ALA A 316 7.00 10.91 -11.52
C ALA A 316 6.83 12.42 -11.72
N LEU A 317 6.06 13.07 -10.84
CA LEU A 317 5.71 14.49 -10.94
C LEU A 317 6.83 15.43 -10.47
N ASP A 318 7.66 15.01 -9.55
CA ASP A 318 8.74 15.82 -8.98
C ASP A 318 10.12 15.19 -9.21
N LYS A 319 10.88 15.81 -10.10
CA LYS A 319 12.22 15.33 -10.48
C LYS A 319 13.29 15.51 -9.39
N ARG A 320 12.97 16.18 -8.28
CA ARG A 320 13.85 16.25 -7.10
C ARG A 320 13.86 14.91 -6.33
N VAL A 321 12.84 14.06 -6.52
CA VAL A 321 12.79 12.73 -5.89
C VAL A 321 13.91 11.87 -6.44
N THR A 322 14.77 11.37 -5.54
CA THR A 322 15.98 10.61 -5.86
C THR A 322 15.86 9.12 -5.55
N GLY A 323 14.76 8.69 -4.91
CA GLY A 323 14.44 7.27 -4.69
C GLY A 323 13.01 7.09 -4.20
N CYS A 324 12.40 5.99 -4.62
CA CYS A 324 10.98 5.69 -4.35
C CYS A 324 10.81 4.26 -3.86
N VAL A 325 10.08 4.09 -2.76
CA VAL A 325 9.63 2.78 -2.27
C VAL A 325 8.12 2.70 -2.32
N ALA A 326 7.58 1.67 -2.97
CA ALA A 326 6.15 1.45 -3.07
C ALA A 326 5.78 0.00 -2.77
N ASN A 327 4.91 -0.20 -1.78
CA ASN A 327 4.37 -1.52 -1.45
C ASN A 327 3.00 -1.68 -2.11
N HIS A 328 2.76 -2.80 -2.78
CA HIS A 328 1.48 -3.19 -3.39
C HIS A 328 0.65 -1.97 -3.86
N PRO A 329 1.12 -1.18 -4.86
CA PRO A 329 0.55 0.10 -5.21
C PRO A 329 -0.90 -0.03 -5.71
N ALA A 330 -1.82 0.72 -5.09
CA ALA A 330 -3.20 0.89 -5.54
C ALA A 330 -3.28 1.79 -6.78
N LEU A 331 -4.49 2.12 -7.23
CA LEU A 331 -4.75 3.05 -8.35
C LEU A 331 -4.00 2.69 -9.64
N SER A 332 -3.77 1.40 -9.86
CA SER A 332 -2.97 0.86 -10.96
C SER A 332 -3.84 0.11 -11.95
N ASP A 333 -3.91 0.58 -13.19
CA ASP A 333 -4.77 0.05 -14.27
C ASP A 333 -6.24 -0.12 -13.83
N VAL A 334 -6.76 0.88 -13.12
CA VAL A 334 -8.10 0.88 -12.52
C VAL A 334 -9.18 0.65 -13.57
N ALA A 335 -9.04 1.24 -14.74
CA ALA A 335 -9.96 1.09 -15.86
C ALA A 335 -9.88 -0.29 -16.55
N GLY A 336 -8.98 -1.17 -16.12
CA GLY A 336 -8.82 -2.52 -16.69
C GLY A 336 -10.12 -3.33 -16.73
N TYR A 337 -10.98 -3.16 -15.74
CA TYR A 337 -12.30 -3.82 -15.68
C TYR A 337 -13.29 -3.39 -16.77
N ALA A 338 -13.00 -2.33 -17.53
CA ALA A 338 -13.83 -1.95 -18.68
C ALA A 338 -13.69 -2.92 -19.85
N GLU A 339 -12.62 -3.71 -19.89
CA GLU A 339 -12.46 -4.81 -20.85
C GLU A 339 -12.97 -6.11 -20.22
N GLN A 340 -13.87 -6.80 -20.93
CA GLN A 340 -14.43 -8.06 -20.44
C GLN A 340 -13.34 -9.11 -20.19
N GLY A 341 -13.39 -9.76 -19.03
CA GLY A 341 -12.43 -10.81 -18.66
C GLY A 341 -11.03 -10.27 -18.31
N ARG A 342 -10.92 -8.98 -17.98
CA ARG A 342 -9.67 -8.33 -17.57
C ARG A 342 -9.72 -7.88 -16.12
N THR A 343 -8.66 -8.17 -15.39
CA THR A 343 -8.43 -7.66 -14.04
C THR A 343 -8.03 -6.19 -14.07
N GLY A 344 -8.63 -5.40 -13.19
CA GLY A 344 -8.23 -4.00 -12.92
C GLY A 344 -7.81 -3.83 -11.47
N GLY A 345 -7.28 -2.66 -11.13
CA GLY A 345 -6.80 -2.35 -9.79
C GLY A 345 -7.87 -1.82 -8.85
N TRP A 346 -7.47 -1.70 -7.56
CA TRP A 346 -8.25 -0.96 -6.58
C TRP A 346 -8.45 0.49 -7.04
N PRO A 347 -9.66 1.06 -6.89
CA PRO A 347 -10.78 0.67 -6.01
C PRO A 347 -11.83 -0.31 -6.60
N HIS A 348 -11.50 -1.14 -7.56
CA HIS A 348 -12.38 -2.19 -8.09
C HIS A 348 -13.74 -1.66 -8.60
N MET A 349 -13.68 -0.72 -9.53
CA MET A 349 -14.85 -0.03 -10.09
C MET A 349 -15.90 -0.95 -10.71
N ASN A 350 -15.53 -2.20 -11.06
CA ASN A 350 -16.45 -3.22 -11.56
C ASN A 350 -17.48 -3.70 -10.53
N ARG A 351 -17.23 -3.49 -9.24
CA ARG A 351 -18.16 -3.83 -8.15
C ARG A 351 -19.27 -2.79 -7.99
N LEU A 352 -19.17 -1.68 -8.70
CA LEU A 352 -20.10 -0.55 -8.64
C LEU A 352 -20.77 -0.42 -10.01
N ASN A 353 -22.06 -0.77 -10.10
CA ASN A 353 -22.83 -0.71 -11.34
C ASN A 353 -22.75 0.67 -12.01
N GLY A 354 -22.45 0.70 -13.31
CA GLY A 354 -22.37 1.93 -14.10
C GLY A 354 -21.20 2.84 -13.75
N MET A 355 -20.20 2.36 -12.97
CA MET A 355 -19.12 3.21 -12.49
C MET A 355 -18.07 3.54 -13.56
N LEU A 356 -17.82 2.64 -14.52
CA LEU A 356 -16.86 2.87 -15.59
C LEU A 356 -17.53 3.45 -16.84
N THR A 357 -17.99 4.70 -16.77
CA THR A 357 -18.47 5.42 -17.96
C THR A 357 -17.28 5.88 -18.83
N PRO A 358 -17.48 6.22 -20.12
CA PRO A 358 -16.42 6.72 -20.97
C PRO A 358 -15.70 7.95 -20.40
N GLU A 359 -16.44 8.88 -19.78
CA GLU A 359 -15.90 10.12 -19.17
C GLU A 359 -14.99 9.77 -17.99
N LYS A 360 -15.41 8.83 -17.12
CA LYS A 360 -14.63 8.36 -15.98
C LYS A 360 -13.38 7.62 -16.42
N ILE A 361 -13.48 6.76 -17.42
CA ILE A 361 -12.31 6.10 -18.04
C ILE A 361 -11.34 7.13 -18.60
N GLN A 362 -11.84 8.17 -19.27
CA GLN A 362 -11.00 9.27 -19.78
C GLN A 362 -10.30 10.01 -18.64
N THR A 363 -11.01 10.35 -17.56
CA THR A 363 -10.42 10.97 -16.37
C THR A 363 -9.35 10.11 -15.77
N LEU A 364 -9.61 8.80 -15.55
CA LEU A 364 -8.64 7.85 -14.99
C LEU A 364 -7.32 7.82 -15.76
N GLN A 365 -7.30 8.08 -17.08
CA GLN A 365 -6.06 8.13 -17.84
C GLN A 365 -5.06 9.17 -17.32
N TYR A 366 -5.53 10.25 -16.68
CA TYR A 366 -4.68 11.29 -16.09
C TYR A 366 -4.26 11.00 -14.66
N TYR A 367 -4.87 10.00 -13.99
CA TYR A 367 -4.67 9.75 -12.57
C TYR A 367 -4.17 8.35 -12.24
N ASP A 368 -4.17 7.45 -13.22
CA ASP A 368 -3.73 6.08 -13.03
C ASP A 368 -2.21 5.97 -12.92
N VAL A 369 -1.74 5.19 -11.95
CA VAL A 369 -0.32 4.97 -11.68
C VAL A 369 0.47 4.51 -12.89
N VAL A 370 -0.15 3.74 -13.81
CA VAL A 370 0.54 3.22 -15.00
C VAL A 370 1.11 4.33 -15.89
N ASN A 371 0.47 5.50 -15.94
CA ASN A 371 0.96 6.64 -16.72
C ASN A 371 2.06 7.42 -15.99
N PHE A 372 2.05 7.42 -14.66
CA PHE A 372 3.15 7.96 -13.87
C PHE A 372 4.38 7.04 -13.89
N ALA A 373 4.17 5.72 -13.79
CA ALA A 373 5.25 4.72 -13.83
C ALA A 373 6.17 4.88 -15.04
N ARG A 374 5.61 5.23 -16.22
CA ARG A 374 6.38 5.52 -17.46
C ARG A 374 7.32 6.72 -17.33
N ARG A 375 7.13 7.60 -16.33
CA ARG A 375 7.79 8.89 -16.17
C ARG A 375 8.77 8.94 -15.01
N ILE A 376 8.87 7.87 -14.23
CA ILE A 376 9.79 7.78 -13.10
C ILE A 376 11.22 7.65 -13.63
N THR A 377 12.12 8.43 -13.06
CA THR A 377 13.55 8.45 -13.46
C THR A 377 14.50 8.09 -12.31
N CYS A 378 14.03 8.14 -11.06
CA CYS A 378 14.81 7.71 -9.91
C CYS A 378 14.74 6.20 -9.68
N PRO A 379 15.67 5.58 -8.95
CA PRO A 379 15.57 4.20 -8.50
C PRO A 379 14.27 3.92 -7.76
N VAL A 380 13.68 2.74 -8.00
CA VAL A 380 12.42 2.30 -7.38
C VAL A 380 12.60 0.95 -6.71
N TYR A 381 12.04 0.80 -5.51
CA TYR A 381 11.89 -0.49 -4.85
C TYR A 381 10.40 -0.84 -4.72
N LEU A 382 9.97 -1.88 -5.41
CA LEU A 382 8.57 -2.36 -5.37
C LEU A 382 8.46 -3.63 -4.54
N THR A 383 7.40 -3.72 -3.73
CA THR A 383 7.05 -4.94 -2.98
C THR A 383 5.60 -5.31 -3.23
N TRP A 384 5.32 -6.58 -3.53
CA TRP A 384 3.96 -7.10 -3.64
C TRP A 384 3.90 -8.61 -3.38
N GLY A 385 2.70 -9.10 -3.06
CA GLY A 385 2.38 -10.52 -2.95
C GLY A 385 1.51 -10.99 -4.09
N TYR A 386 1.49 -12.31 -4.36
CA TYR A 386 0.59 -12.83 -5.40
C TYR A 386 -0.83 -13.03 -4.88
N ASN A 387 -1.00 -13.33 -3.58
CA ASN A 387 -2.31 -13.56 -3.00
C ASN A 387 -3.07 -12.27 -2.64
N ASP A 388 -2.56 -11.09 -3.03
CA ASP A 388 -3.22 -9.82 -2.75
C ASP A 388 -4.55 -9.70 -3.54
N ASN A 389 -5.67 -9.55 -2.80
CA ASN A 389 -7.03 -9.33 -3.32
C ASN A 389 -7.47 -7.86 -3.25
N VAL A 390 -6.59 -6.97 -2.79
CA VAL A 390 -6.84 -5.52 -2.76
C VAL A 390 -6.09 -4.85 -3.91
N CYS A 391 -4.77 -5.05 -3.99
CA CYS A 391 -3.94 -4.57 -5.09
C CYS A 391 -3.37 -5.79 -5.83
N PRO A 392 -4.11 -6.35 -6.79
CA PRO A 392 -3.81 -7.67 -7.34
C PRO A 392 -2.47 -7.72 -8.06
N PRO A 393 -1.79 -8.89 -8.07
CA PRO A 393 -0.48 -9.06 -8.69
C PRO A 393 -0.49 -8.70 -10.18
N THR A 394 -1.61 -8.90 -10.86
CA THR A 394 -1.79 -8.48 -12.27
C THR A 394 -1.45 -7.00 -12.45
N THR A 395 -1.99 -6.12 -11.60
CA THR A 395 -1.75 -4.67 -11.72
C THR A 395 -0.40 -4.24 -11.20
N SER A 396 0.12 -4.92 -10.18
CA SER A 396 1.48 -4.69 -9.68
C SER A 396 2.55 -5.00 -10.75
N TYR A 397 2.38 -6.10 -11.49
CA TYR A 397 3.25 -6.42 -12.62
C TYR A 397 3.11 -5.43 -13.78
N ILE A 398 1.90 -4.94 -14.08
CA ILE A 398 1.72 -3.89 -15.10
C ILE A 398 2.54 -2.65 -14.74
N VAL A 399 2.49 -2.19 -13.49
CA VAL A 399 3.30 -1.05 -13.02
C VAL A 399 4.79 -1.36 -13.11
N TRP A 400 5.21 -2.54 -12.62
CA TRP A 400 6.60 -2.99 -12.68
C TRP A 400 7.14 -3.00 -14.11
N ASN A 401 6.38 -3.54 -15.06
CA ASN A 401 6.79 -3.64 -16.46
C ASN A 401 6.97 -2.27 -17.13
N LEU A 402 6.26 -1.24 -16.66
CA LEU A 402 6.32 0.12 -17.23
C LEU A 402 7.45 0.98 -16.68
N ILE A 403 7.99 0.67 -15.51
CA ILE A 403 9.12 1.40 -14.92
C ILE A 403 10.39 1.02 -15.68
N THR A 404 11.02 2.01 -16.31
CA THR A 404 12.30 1.85 -17.05
C THR A 404 13.51 2.33 -16.25
N ALA A 405 13.30 3.08 -15.16
CA ALA A 405 14.35 3.47 -14.23
C ALA A 405 14.99 2.25 -13.52
N PRO A 406 16.17 2.37 -12.93
CA PRO A 406 16.72 1.32 -12.07
C PRO A 406 15.69 0.88 -11.04
N LYS A 407 15.50 -0.42 -10.88
CA LYS A 407 14.46 -0.95 -10.02
C LYS A 407 14.84 -2.25 -9.35
N ASP A 408 14.51 -2.35 -8.07
CA ASP A 408 14.61 -3.55 -7.25
C ASP A 408 13.22 -3.98 -6.78
N SER A 409 13.05 -5.25 -6.46
CA SER A 409 11.79 -5.76 -5.93
C SER A 409 11.96 -6.79 -4.83
N LEU A 410 10.97 -6.85 -3.94
CA LEU A 410 10.73 -7.98 -3.07
C LEU A 410 9.34 -8.53 -3.38
N ILE A 411 9.30 -9.65 -4.08
CA ILE A 411 8.07 -10.39 -4.33
C ILE A 411 7.95 -11.48 -3.27
N THR A 412 6.85 -11.48 -2.55
CA THR A 412 6.52 -12.50 -1.54
C THR A 412 5.25 -13.22 -1.97
N PRO A 413 5.33 -14.31 -2.74
CA PRO A 413 4.18 -14.94 -3.39
C PRO A 413 3.03 -15.25 -2.44
N ILE A 414 3.33 -15.72 -1.22
CA ILE A 414 2.34 -16.05 -0.21
C ILE A 414 1.59 -14.84 0.37
N ASN A 415 2.16 -13.63 0.29
CA ASN A 415 1.56 -12.47 0.93
C ASN A 415 0.28 -12.03 0.22
N GLU A 416 -0.68 -11.63 1.04
CA GLU A 416 -1.84 -10.83 0.67
C GLU A 416 -1.48 -9.32 0.75
N HIS A 417 -2.43 -8.47 1.15
CA HIS A 417 -2.27 -7.00 1.21
C HIS A 417 -1.56 -6.53 2.49
N TRP A 418 -0.35 -7.02 2.74
CA TRP A 418 0.44 -6.64 3.92
C TRP A 418 1.95 -6.79 3.70
N THR A 419 2.72 -6.08 4.52
CA THR A 419 4.16 -6.21 4.64
C THR A 419 4.55 -6.32 6.11
N THR A 420 5.68 -6.99 6.40
CA THR A 420 6.21 -7.08 7.76
C THR A 420 6.94 -5.79 8.16
N GLU A 421 7.09 -5.57 9.47
CA GLU A 421 7.94 -4.48 9.96
C GLU A 421 9.40 -4.64 9.53
N ALA A 422 9.91 -5.87 9.46
CA ALA A 422 11.24 -6.16 8.94
C ALA A 422 11.37 -5.71 7.47
N THR A 423 10.38 -5.95 6.64
CA THR A 423 10.34 -5.46 5.26
C THR A 423 10.41 -3.93 5.23
N ASN A 424 9.59 -3.25 6.03
CA ASN A 424 9.57 -1.78 6.09
C ASN A 424 10.91 -1.21 6.58
N TYR A 425 11.56 -1.85 7.55
CA TYR A 425 12.88 -1.44 8.03
C TYR A 425 13.95 -1.63 6.95
N ASN A 426 13.97 -2.77 6.26
CA ASN A 426 14.89 -3.03 5.16
C ASN A 426 14.71 -2.06 4.00
N GLN A 427 13.48 -1.61 3.72
CA GLN A 427 13.21 -0.58 2.74
C GLN A 427 13.80 0.78 3.14
N MET A 428 13.75 1.15 4.43
CA MET A 428 14.46 2.34 4.92
C MET A 428 15.98 2.19 4.72
N LEU A 429 16.55 1.01 4.98
CA LEU A 429 17.97 0.75 4.71
C LEU A 429 18.31 0.83 3.22
N TRP A 430 17.40 0.36 2.35
CA TRP A 430 17.55 0.52 0.90
C TRP A 430 17.56 2.01 0.51
N LEU A 431 16.63 2.83 1.03
CA LEU A 431 16.66 4.28 0.82
C LEU A 431 17.97 4.89 1.31
N LYS A 432 18.48 4.43 2.46
CA LYS A 432 19.77 4.88 3.00
C LYS A 432 20.94 4.55 2.05
N SER A 433 20.89 3.42 1.35
CA SER A 433 21.90 3.05 0.35
C SER A 433 21.85 3.90 -0.94
N GLN A 434 20.72 4.59 -1.19
CA GLN A 434 20.55 5.49 -2.34
C GLN A 434 21.02 6.93 -2.06
N ILE A 435 21.45 7.23 -0.83
CA ILE A 435 21.94 8.58 -0.48
C ILE A 435 23.18 8.90 -1.30
N LYS A 436 23.13 10.01 -2.00
CA LYS A 436 24.27 10.61 -2.71
C LYS A 436 25.08 11.45 -1.74
N ASN A 437 26.39 11.30 -1.74
CA ASN A 437 27.33 12.08 -0.96
C ASN A 437 27.68 13.39 -1.66
#